data_43a8b1147bf3d260a6a83ab8d137d53e
#
_entry.id   43a8b1147bf3d260a6a83ab8d137d53e
#
_cell.length_a   1.000
_cell.length_b   1.000
_cell.length_c   1.000
_cell.angle_alpha   90.00
_cell.angle_beta   90.00
_cell.angle_gamma   90.00
#
_symmetry.space_group_name_H-M   'P 1'
#
loop_
_entity.id
_entity.type
_entity.pdbx_description
1 polymer ?
#
loop_
_entity_poly.entity_id
_entity_poly.type
_entity_poly.pdbx_seq_one_letter_code
_entity_poly.pdbx_strand_id
1 'polypeptide(L)'
;NANSSAIISNMGDYLDIKVDGKNTVKFNAIDVTVTDVRIYQPSFHLFGGKQTAAEVVIQHKNPMGDSLLVCIPVVAKDGKSASNSFFSKIIPNIASEDSSPQNVNVRQWSLNDVVPSATFYYYIGSYPYKPCSGKANIIVFGSEGAATMNSSDLKTLQTLIDPIKYTQAQTIGGA
;
A
#
# COMPACT_ATOMS: atom_id res chain seq x y z
N ASN A 1 -2.68 6.46 -15.95
CA ASN A 1 -3.06 5.80 -17.19
C ASN A 1 -4.44 5.16 -17.04
N ALA A 2 -5.40 5.68 -17.80
CA ALA A 2 -6.84 5.49 -17.59
C ALA A 2 -7.42 4.09 -17.94
N ASN A 3 -6.61 3.10 -18.28
CA ASN A 3 -7.07 1.79 -18.76
C ASN A 3 -6.17 0.62 -18.35
N SER A 4 -5.56 0.66 -17.20
CA SER A 4 -4.75 -0.47 -16.73
C SER A 4 -5.64 -1.50 -16.07
N SER A 5 -5.66 -2.72 -16.56
CA SER A 5 -6.17 -3.86 -15.80
C SER A 5 -5.21 -4.13 -14.65
N ALA A 6 -5.72 -4.36 -13.45
CA ALA A 6 -4.94 -4.80 -12.32
C ALA A 6 -5.11 -6.32 -12.15
N ILE A 7 -4.01 -7.03 -11.95
CA ILE A 7 -4.03 -8.42 -11.49
C ILE A 7 -3.89 -8.37 -9.99
N ILE A 8 -4.90 -8.85 -9.28
CA ILE A 8 -4.94 -8.83 -7.83
C ILE A 8 -4.95 -10.25 -7.31
N SER A 9 -4.12 -10.52 -6.30
CA SER A 9 -4.05 -11.80 -5.62
C SER A 9 -4.29 -11.62 -4.13
N ASN A 10 -5.12 -12.46 -3.55
CA ASN A 10 -5.19 -12.60 -2.10
C ASN A 10 -4.09 -13.56 -1.65
N MET A 11 -3.15 -13.07 -0.85
CA MET A 11 -1.97 -13.82 -0.38
C MET A 11 -2.14 -14.32 1.06
N GLY A 12 -3.35 -14.20 1.62
CA GLY A 12 -3.68 -14.60 3.00
C GLY A 12 -3.38 -13.50 4.02
N ASP A 13 -2.19 -12.92 4.03
CA ASP A 13 -1.79 -11.85 4.96
C ASP A 13 -1.69 -10.46 4.29
N TYR A 14 -1.89 -10.38 2.97
CA TYR A 14 -1.97 -9.12 2.21
C TYR A 14 -2.65 -9.32 0.86
N LEU A 15 -3.15 -8.22 0.30
CA LEU A 15 -3.55 -8.17 -1.11
C LEU A 15 -2.37 -7.70 -1.94
N ASP A 16 -2.06 -8.41 -3.02
CA ASP A 16 -0.98 -8.09 -3.96
C ASP A 16 -1.58 -7.59 -5.27
N ILE A 17 -1.25 -6.36 -5.65
CA ILE A 17 -1.69 -5.74 -6.90
C ILE A 17 -0.48 -5.65 -7.81
N LYS A 18 -0.46 -6.47 -8.85
CA LYS A 18 0.58 -6.43 -9.88
C LYS A 18 0.35 -5.25 -10.82
N VAL A 19 1.41 -4.53 -11.08
CA VAL A 19 1.44 -3.43 -12.05
C VAL A 19 2.31 -3.81 -13.24
N ASP A 20 2.05 -3.20 -14.37
CA ASP A 20 2.71 -3.53 -15.65
C ASP A 20 4.19 -3.11 -15.75
N GLY A 21 4.75 -2.55 -14.69
CA GLY A 21 6.16 -2.12 -14.61
C GLY A 21 6.52 -0.93 -15.51
N LYS A 22 5.54 -0.26 -16.11
CA LYS A 22 5.76 0.88 -17.01
C LYS A 22 5.73 2.24 -16.29
N ASN A 23 5.28 2.25 -15.04
CA ASN A 23 5.17 3.48 -14.26
C ASN A 23 6.49 3.75 -13.55
N THR A 24 7.18 4.81 -13.97
CA THR A 24 8.40 5.30 -13.34
C THR A 24 8.12 6.59 -12.60
N VAL A 25 8.79 6.76 -11.47
CA VAL A 25 8.83 8.00 -10.70
C VAL A 25 10.28 8.36 -10.41
N LYS A 26 10.55 9.62 -10.07
CA LYS A 26 11.90 10.05 -9.68
C LYS A 26 12.03 10.08 -8.16
N PHE A 27 13.05 9.41 -7.67
CA PHE A 27 13.49 9.50 -6.28
C PHE A 27 14.97 9.88 -6.25
N ASN A 28 15.31 10.99 -5.62
CA ASN A 28 16.67 11.56 -5.60
C ASN A 28 17.31 11.65 -7.01
N ALA A 29 16.55 12.14 -7.99
CA ALA A 29 16.92 12.24 -9.40
C ALA A 29 17.16 10.89 -10.13
N ILE A 30 16.95 9.76 -9.48
CA ILE A 30 17.05 8.41 -10.05
C ILE A 30 15.64 7.93 -10.43
N ASP A 31 15.50 7.36 -11.62
CA ASP A 31 14.26 6.74 -12.04
C ASP A 31 14.06 5.41 -11.31
N VAL A 32 12.90 5.26 -10.66
CA VAL A 32 12.49 4.02 -10.00
C VAL A 32 11.16 3.54 -10.60
N THR A 33 11.04 2.25 -10.78
CA THR A 33 9.86 1.63 -11.41
C THR A 33 9.03 0.92 -10.35
N VAL A 34 7.72 1.12 -10.37
CA VAL A 34 6.78 0.38 -9.49
C VAL A 34 6.81 -1.09 -9.87
N THR A 35 7.04 -1.97 -8.89
CA THR A 35 7.05 -3.43 -9.08
C THR A 35 5.83 -4.11 -8.48
N ASP A 36 5.43 -3.72 -7.28
CA ASP A 36 4.32 -4.30 -6.55
C ASP A 36 3.59 -3.21 -5.77
N VAL A 37 2.29 -3.42 -5.54
CA VAL A 37 1.50 -2.66 -4.58
C VAL A 37 0.83 -3.65 -3.65
N ARG A 38 1.05 -3.50 -2.35
CA ARG A 38 0.52 -4.42 -1.32
C ARG A 38 -0.34 -3.66 -0.34
N ILE A 39 -1.44 -4.29 0.08
CA ILE A 39 -2.33 -3.74 1.10
C ILE A 39 -2.32 -4.69 2.29
N TYR A 40 -1.95 -4.18 3.44
CA TYR A 40 -1.91 -4.89 4.72
C TYR A 40 -2.92 -4.31 5.70
N GLN A 41 -3.33 -5.10 6.68
CA GLN A 41 -4.17 -4.66 7.80
C GLN A 41 -3.70 -5.35 9.09
N PRO A 42 -3.62 -4.61 10.21
CA PRO A 42 -3.49 -3.16 10.32
C PRO A 42 -2.15 -2.66 9.72
N SER A 43 -1.75 -1.41 9.99
CA SER A 43 -0.48 -0.86 9.50
C SER A 43 0.74 -1.50 10.17
N PHE A 44 1.87 -1.58 9.45
CA PHE A 44 3.18 -1.93 10.03
C PHE A 44 3.71 -0.80 10.92
N HIS A 45 3.59 0.45 10.44
CA HIS A 45 4.09 1.61 11.14
C HIS A 45 3.12 2.04 12.25
N LEU A 46 3.69 2.60 13.31
CA LEU A 46 2.96 3.18 14.43
C LEU A 46 2.91 4.70 14.27
N PHE A 47 1.72 5.27 14.35
CA PHE A 47 1.45 6.70 14.27
C PHE A 47 1.01 7.18 15.64
N GLY A 48 1.87 7.94 16.33
CA GLY A 48 1.65 8.28 17.73
C GLY A 48 1.51 7.03 18.63
N GLY A 49 2.28 5.98 18.37
CA GLY A 49 2.24 4.72 19.10
C GLY A 49 1.06 3.80 18.77
N LYS A 50 0.23 4.11 17.77
CA LYS A 50 -0.94 3.33 17.37
C LYS A 50 -0.86 2.93 15.89
N GLN A 51 -1.39 1.76 15.58
CA GLN A 51 -1.58 1.33 14.19
C GLN A 51 -2.77 2.06 13.56
N THR A 52 -2.70 2.31 12.25
CA THR A 52 -3.86 2.69 11.45
C THR A 52 -4.59 1.45 10.95
N ALA A 53 -5.78 1.63 10.37
CA ALA A 53 -6.64 0.52 9.95
C ALA A 53 -6.01 -0.40 8.89
N ALA A 54 -5.22 0.18 7.99
CA ALA A 54 -4.45 -0.55 6.99
C ALA A 54 -3.23 0.26 6.57
N GLU A 55 -2.36 -0.33 5.74
CA GLU A 55 -1.23 0.34 5.11
C GLU A 55 -1.07 -0.15 3.68
N VAL A 56 -0.91 0.79 2.75
CA VAL A 56 -0.52 0.51 1.37
C VAL A 56 0.98 0.64 1.26
N VAL A 57 1.64 -0.39 0.76
CA VAL A 57 3.09 -0.41 0.50
C VAL A 57 3.33 -0.51 -0.99
N ILE A 58 3.85 0.56 -1.60
CA ILE A 58 4.21 0.59 -3.02
C ILE A 58 5.70 0.32 -3.13
N GLN A 59 6.06 -0.80 -3.71
CA GLN A 59 7.44 -1.18 -3.93
C GLN A 59 7.93 -0.68 -5.29
N HIS A 60 9.11 -0.07 -5.27
CA HIS A 60 9.81 0.36 -6.48
C HIS A 60 11.22 -0.24 -6.50
N LYS A 61 11.76 -0.37 -7.71
CA LYS A 61 13.17 -0.71 -7.92
C LYS A 61 13.81 0.26 -8.90
N ASN A 62 15.08 0.58 -8.64
CA ASN A 62 15.92 1.28 -9.60
C ASN A 62 16.60 0.28 -10.56
N PRO A 63 17.26 0.75 -11.65
CA PRO A 63 17.99 -0.14 -12.58
C PRO A 63 19.13 -0.94 -11.94
N MET A 64 19.66 -0.51 -10.77
CA MET A 64 20.70 -1.20 -10.01
C MET A 64 20.16 -2.25 -9.06
N GLY A 65 18.83 -2.35 -8.91
CA GLY A 65 18.16 -3.30 -8.04
C GLY A 65 17.88 -2.79 -6.63
N ASP A 66 18.25 -1.53 -6.30
CA ASP A 66 17.92 -0.95 -5.00
C ASP A 66 16.42 -0.74 -4.88
N SER A 67 15.91 -0.97 -3.69
CA SER A 67 14.49 -0.88 -3.39
C SER A 67 14.12 0.43 -2.70
N LEU A 68 12.97 0.99 -3.14
CA LEU A 68 12.27 2.05 -2.46
C LEU A 68 10.87 1.56 -2.10
N LEU A 69 10.50 1.66 -0.84
CA LEU A 69 9.14 1.40 -0.35
C LEU A 69 8.47 2.74 -0.04
N VAL A 70 7.28 2.93 -0.54
CA VAL A 70 6.42 4.07 -0.20
C VAL A 70 5.25 3.53 0.60
N CYS A 71 5.21 3.89 1.88
CA CYS A 71 4.26 3.41 2.87
C CYS A 71 3.21 4.49 3.16
N ILE A 72 1.94 4.17 2.95
CA ILE A 72 0.83 5.10 3.08
C ILE A 72 -0.13 4.56 4.11
N PRO A 73 -0.31 5.24 5.27
CA PRO A 73 -1.31 4.83 6.26
C PRO A 73 -2.72 4.98 5.70
N VAL A 74 -3.60 4.08 6.10
CA VAL A 74 -5.02 4.10 5.70
C VAL A 74 -5.89 4.16 6.95
N VAL A 75 -6.83 5.11 6.96
CA VAL A 75 -7.79 5.28 8.04
C VAL A 75 -9.21 5.02 7.55
N ALA A 76 -10.05 4.47 8.43
CA ALA A 76 -11.47 4.30 8.14
C ALA A 76 -12.16 5.67 8.17
N LYS A 77 -12.68 6.09 7.04
CA LYS A 77 -13.44 7.34 6.90
C LYS A 77 -14.33 7.27 5.68
N ASP A 78 -15.64 7.24 5.91
CA ASP A 78 -16.62 7.22 4.83
C ASP A 78 -16.63 8.55 4.09
N GLY A 79 -16.79 8.49 2.77
CA GLY A 79 -16.84 9.68 1.93
C GLY A 79 -16.53 9.40 0.46
N LYS A 80 -16.33 10.48 -0.30
CA LYS A 80 -16.07 10.45 -1.76
C LYS A 80 -14.66 10.93 -2.10
N SER A 81 -13.66 10.52 -1.35
CA SER A 81 -12.27 10.83 -1.71
C SER A 81 -11.79 9.97 -2.89
N ALA A 82 -10.70 10.37 -3.51
CA ALA A 82 -10.04 9.58 -4.56
C ALA A 82 -9.62 8.21 -4.01
N SER A 83 -9.06 8.17 -2.81
CA SER A 83 -8.64 6.92 -2.16
C SER A 83 -9.82 6.01 -1.81
N ASN A 84 -10.96 6.56 -1.32
CA ASN A 84 -12.16 5.75 -1.13
C ASN A 84 -12.62 5.11 -2.45
N SER A 85 -12.63 5.89 -3.54
CA SER A 85 -12.96 5.38 -4.87
C SER A 85 -12.00 4.29 -5.36
N PHE A 86 -10.70 4.43 -5.06
CA PHE A 86 -9.70 3.41 -5.38
C PHE A 86 -10.00 2.09 -4.68
N PHE A 87 -10.18 2.11 -3.35
CA PHE A 87 -10.45 0.88 -2.58
C PHE A 87 -11.78 0.24 -2.95
N SER A 88 -12.84 1.03 -3.14
CA SER A 88 -14.17 0.51 -3.52
C SER A 88 -14.22 -0.14 -4.90
N LYS A 89 -13.28 0.18 -5.79
CA LYS A 89 -13.13 -0.51 -7.08
C LYS A 89 -12.40 -1.84 -6.97
N ILE A 90 -11.54 -2.00 -5.98
CA ILE A 90 -10.63 -3.15 -5.86
C ILE A 90 -11.20 -4.18 -4.89
N ILE A 91 -11.43 -3.80 -3.64
CA ILE A 91 -11.69 -4.73 -2.54
C ILE A 91 -12.93 -5.59 -2.75
N PRO A 92 -14.10 -5.07 -3.17
CA PRO A 92 -15.31 -5.89 -3.33
C PRO A 92 -15.23 -6.94 -4.45
N ASN A 93 -14.23 -6.84 -5.32
CA ASN A 93 -14.08 -7.72 -6.48
C ASN A 93 -13.06 -8.85 -6.25
N ILE A 94 -12.56 -9.03 -5.03
CA ILE A 94 -11.57 -10.04 -4.69
C ILE A 94 -12.28 -11.23 -4.04
N ALA A 95 -11.98 -12.46 -4.52
CA ALA A 95 -12.50 -13.66 -3.89
C ALA A 95 -11.84 -13.89 -2.52
N SER A 96 -12.64 -14.41 -1.59
CA SER A 96 -12.26 -14.61 -0.20
C SER A 96 -11.26 -15.76 0.02
N GLU A 97 -11.17 -16.71 -0.89
CA GLU A 97 -10.31 -17.88 -0.75
C GLU A 97 -9.84 -18.32 -2.12
N ASP A 98 -8.69 -17.95 -2.49
CA ASP A 98 -7.80 -18.67 -3.41
C ASP A 98 -6.65 -17.76 -3.79
N SER A 99 -5.44 -18.26 -3.64
CA SER A 99 -4.21 -17.61 -4.08
C SER A 99 -4.10 -17.42 -5.60
N SER A 100 -5.13 -17.77 -6.35
CA SER A 100 -5.17 -17.59 -7.80
C SER A 100 -5.27 -16.11 -8.16
N PRO A 101 -4.36 -15.60 -9.01
CA PRO A 101 -4.43 -14.23 -9.49
C PRO A 101 -5.75 -13.96 -10.18
N GLN A 102 -6.47 -12.94 -9.75
CA GLN A 102 -7.71 -12.50 -10.36
C GLN A 102 -7.48 -11.29 -11.25
N ASN A 103 -7.89 -11.38 -12.48
CA ASN A 103 -7.96 -10.22 -13.38
C ASN A 103 -9.16 -9.37 -13.00
N VAL A 104 -8.95 -8.42 -12.09
CA VAL A 104 -9.95 -7.41 -11.81
C VAL A 104 -9.82 -6.31 -12.86
N ASN A 105 -10.81 -6.24 -13.75
CA ASN A 105 -10.84 -5.21 -14.78
C ASN A 105 -11.27 -3.87 -14.17
N VAL A 106 -10.34 -3.25 -13.46
CA VAL A 106 -10.56 -1.95 -12.81
C VAL A 106 -10.29 -0.86 -13.84
N ARG A 107 -11.35 -0.28 -14.39
CA ARG A 107 -11.21 0.90 -15.25
C ARG A 107 -10.99 2.15 -14.41
N GLN A 108 -10.14 3.05 -14.87
CA GLN A 108 -9.92 4.37 -14.27
C GLN A 108 -9.45 4.33 -12.82
N TRP A 109 -8.42 3.56 -12.53
CA TRP A 109 -7.71 3.62 -11.25
C TRP A 109 -6.31 4.18 -11.43
N SER A 110 -5.79 4.83 -10.40
CA SER A 110 -4.44 5.36 -10.39
C SER A 110 -3.85 5.24 -9.00
N LEU A 111 -2.56 4.95 -8.89
CA LEU A 111 -1.84 5.04 -7.62
C LEU A 111 -1.83 6.47 -7.07
N ASN A 112 -1.97 7.47 -7.94
CA ASN A 112 -2.12 8.87 -7.50
C ASN A 112 -3.40 9.09 -6.68
N ASP A 113 -4.38 8.18 -6.76
CA ASP A 113 -5.60 8.28 -5.95
C ASP A 113 -5.35 7.95 -4.48
N VAL A 114 -4.27 7.24 -4.17
CA VAL A 114 -3.87 6.85 -2.79
C VAL A 114 -2.61 7.54 -2.30
N VAL A 115 -1.70 7.95 -3.19
CA VAL A 115 -0.47 8.64 -2.80
C VAL A 115 -0.81 10.09 -2.43
N PRO A 116 -0.61 10.51 -1.18
CA PRO A 116 -0.97 11.85 -0.75
C PRO A 116 0.07 12.89 -1.22
N SER A 117 -0.37 14.13 -1.34
CA SER A 117 0.53 15.29 -1.46
C SER A 117 0.73 15.90 -0.06
N ALA A 118 1.59 15.27 0.73
CA ALA A 118 1.82 15.61 2.13
C ALA A 118 3.30 15.40 2.49
N THR A 119 3.68 15.84 3.68
CA THR A 119 4.99 15.57 4.25
C THR A 119 5.17 14.08 4.53
N PHE A 120 6.41 13.61 4.47
CA PHE A 120 6.75 12.22 4.73
C PHE A 120 8.02 12.13 5.57
N TYR A 121 8.18 10.98 6.20
CA TYR A 121 9.38 10.56 6.89
C TYR A 121 10.20 9.65 5.98
N TYR A 122 11.52 9.75 6.06
CA TYR A 122 12.44 8.91 5.30
C TYR A 122 13.42 8.21 6.23
N TYR A 123 13.64 6.93 6.01
CA TYR A 123 14.69 6.18 6.68
C TYR A 123 15.18 5.01 5.82
N ILE A 124 16.31 4.44 6.18
CA ILE A 124 16.83 3.21 5.58
C ILE A 124 16.61 2.08 6.56
N GLY A 125 15.94 1.03 6.13
CA GLY A 125 15.60 -0.11 6.97
C GLY A 125 15.51 -1.41 6.20
N SER A 126 15.09 -2.47 6.88
CA SER A 126 14.72 -3.75 6.26
C SER A 126 13.28 -3.71 5.75
N TYR A 127 12.94 -4.69 4.90
CA TYR A 127 11.56 -4.87 4.49
C TYR A 127 10.65 -5.11 5.70
N PRO A 128 9.48 -4.46 5.78
CA PRO A 128 8.54 -4.63 6.90
C PRO A 128 7.75 -5.95 6.85
N TYR A 129 7.93 -6.74 5.82
CA TYR A 129 7.27 -8.03 5.59
C TYR A 129 8.28 -9.14 5.30
N LYS A 130 7.84 -10.38 5.44
CA LYS A 130 8.70 -11.56 5.24
C LYS A 130 9.38 -11.55 3.86
N PRO A 131 10.65 -11.93 3.79
CA PRO A 131 11.48 -12.52 4.86
C PRO A 131 12.10 -11.51 5.83
N CYS A 132 11.65 -10.25 5.88
CA CYS A 132 12.14 -9.18 6.76
C CYS A 132 13.65 -8.90 6.62
N SER A 133 14.19 -9.24 5.46
CA SER A 133 15.62 -9.12 5.11
C SER A 133 15.79 -8.21 3.91
N GLY A 134 17.04 -7.79 3.69
CA GLY A 134 17.35 -6.83 2.64
C GLY A 134 17.24 -5.39 3.14
N LYS A 135 17.86 -4.49 2.38
CA LYS A 135 17.91 -3.06 2.68
C LYS A 135 17.04 -2.31 1.70
N ALA A 136 16.24 -1.39 2.19
CA ALA A 136 15.40 -0.53 1.38
C ALA A 136 15.45 0.91 1.87
N ASN A 137 15.28 1.83 0.94
CA ASN A 137 14.88 3.20 1.24
C ASN A 137 13.39 3.17 1.55
N ILE A 138 12.96 3.77 2.65
CA ILE A 138 11.57 3.74 3.08
C ILE A 138 11.07 5.15 3.28
N ILE A 139 10.00 5.48 2.57
CA ILE A 139 9.22 6.70 2.73
C ILE A 139 7.93 6.31 3.43
N VAL A 140 7.58 7.01 4.50
CA VAL A 140 6.32 6.82 5.24
C VAL A 140 5.60 8.15 5.35
N PHE A 141 4.39 8.23 4.82
CA PHE A 141 3.56 9.40 5.02
C PHE A 141 3.02 9.44 6.45
N GLY A 142 2.89 10.64 7.02
CA GLY A 142 2.30 10.83 8.34
C GLY A 142 0.79 10.57 8.33
N SER A 143 0.20 10.49 9.53
CA SER A 143 -1.25 10.27 9.67
C SER A 143 -2.11 11.39 9.08
N GLU A 144 -1.57 12.60 8.98
CA GLU A 144 -2.19 13.75 8.31
C GLU A 144 -2.33 13.55 6.79
N GLY A 145 -1.45 12.72 6.21
CA GLY A 145 -1.47 12.31 4.81
C GLY A 145 -2.12 10.93 4.60
N ALA A 146 -2.86 10.41 5.59
CA ALA A 146 -3.46 9.10 5.46
C ALA A 146 -4.48 9.04 4.32
N ALA A 147 -4.41 7.97 3.52
CA ALA A 147 -5.48 7.62 2.60
C ALA A 147 -6.73 7.22 3.40
N THR A 148 -7.91 7.46 2.83
CA THR A 148 -9.17 7.05 3.47
C THR A 148 -9.77 5.84 2.77
N MET A 149 -10.39 4.96 3.54
CA MET A 149 -11.13 3.80 3.07
C MET A 149 -12.52 3.79 3.72
N ASN A 150 -13.56 3.50 2.95
CA ASN A 150 -14.90 3.37 3.51
C ASN A 150 -14.96 2.22 4.53
N SER A 151 -15.77 2.40 5.56
CA SER A 151 -15.91 1.40 6.62
C SER A 151 -16.38 0.03 6.10
N SER A 152 -17.19 0.01 5.04
CA SER A 152 -17.62 -1.22 4.37
C SER A 152 -16.47 -1.95 3.71
N ASP A 153 -15.61 -1.22 2.97
CA ASP A 153 -14.46 -1.78 2.28
C ASP A 153 -13.41 -2.30 3.28
N LEU A 154 -13.21 -1.57 4.39
CA LEU A 154 -12.34 -2.02 5.46
C LEU A 154 -12.83 -3.33 6.09
N LYS A 155 -14.14 -3.44 6.38
CA LYS A 155 -14.71 -4.70 6.89
C LYS A 155 -14.50 -5.85 5.92
N THR A 156 -14.70 -5.61 4.62
CA THR A 156 -14.42 -6.61 3.58
C THR A 156 -12.94 -6.98 3.57
N LEU A 157 -12.02 -6.02 3.59
CA LEU A 157 -10.58 -6.27 3.66
C LEU A 157 -10.21 -7.16 4.86
N GLN A 158 -10.80 -6.88 6.03
CA GLN A 158 -10.59 -7.66 7.25
C GLN A 158 -11.10 -9.10 7.18
N THR A 159 -12.02 -9.40 6.27
CA THR A 159 -12.45 -10.78 6.00
C THR A 159 -11.59 -11.48 4.93
N LEU A 160 -10.92 -10.71 4.08
CA LEU A 160 -10.11 -11.23 2.98
C LEU A 160 -8.71 -11.63 3.42
N ILE A 161 -8.08 -10.87 4.31
CA ILE A 161 -6.70 -11.10 4.73
C ILE A 161 -6.56 -11.13 6.25
N ASP A 162 -5.62 -11.94 6.72
CA ASP A 162 -5.29 -12.02 8.13
C ASP A 162 -4.59 -10.73 8.62
N PRO A 163 -4.80 -10.36 9.90
CA PRO A 163 -4.09 -9.22 10.46
C PRO A 163 -2.59 -9.52 10.61
N ILE A 164 -1.75 -8.53 10.28
CA ILE A 164 -0.32 -8.64 10.57
C ILE A 164 -0.10 -8.76 12.09
N LYS A 165 0.88 -9.60 12.47
CA LYS A 165 1.17 -9.92 13.89
C LYS A 165 2.39 -9.18 14.45
N TYR A 166 2.97 -8.26 13.66
CA TYR A 166 4.18 -7.52 14.04
C TYR A 166 4.13 -6.10 13.48
N THR A 167 4.88 -5.21 14.08
CA THR A 167 4.97 -3.80 13.69
C THR A 167 6.42 -3.43 13.40
N GLN A 168 6.63 -2.35 12.66
CA GLN A 168 7.93 -1.70 12.58
C GLN A 168 8.31 -1.11 13.93
N ALA A 169 9.58 -1.26 14.30
CA ALA A 169 10.10 -0.74 15.56
C ALA A 169 10.06 0.80 15.67
N GLN A 170 9.93 1.49 14.51
CA GLN A 170 9.92 2.94 14.50
C GLN A 170 8.49 3.48 14.59
N THR A 171 8.30 4.43 15.49
CA THR A 171 7.06 5.19 15.62
C THR A 171 7.15 6.46 14.80
N ILE A 172 6.19 6.65 13.89
CA ILE A 172 6.11 7.85 13.07
C ILE A 172 5.30 8.94 13.79
N GLY A 173 5.86 10.15 13.85
CA GLY A 173 5.16 11.30 14.42
C GLY A 173 4.99 11.27 15.94
N GLY A 174 5.84 10.55 16.62
CA GLY A 174 5.96 10.67 18.08
C GLY A 174 6.76 11.93 18.42
N ALA A 175 6.11 12.94 19.03
CA ALA A 175 6.79 13.99 19.76
C ALA A 175 7.12 13.49 21.16
#